data_0d8bd057f5dfd1a566f188349c38f451
#
_entry.id   0d8bd057f5dfd1a566f188349c38f451
#
_cell.length_a   1.000
_cell.length_b   1.000
_cell.length_c   1.000
_cell.angle_alpha   90.00
_cell.angle_beta   90.00
_cell.angle_gamma   90.00
#
_symmetry.space_group_name_H-M   'P 1'
#
loop_
_entity.id
_entity.type
_entity.pdbx_description
1 polymer ?
#
loop_
_entity_poly.entity_id
_entity_poly.type
_entity_poly.pdbx_seq_one_letter_code
_entity_poly.pdbx_strand_id
1 'polypeptide(L)'
;MALFELTNETLVQVPETRFDSEVLKSKDVQRLLRQDISVLASDLKVLAEDYGNWEDGNLRIDLLCIDKEANLVIVEVKQASDPGYLELNAVRCAAMISAMTFEEAVHAASSDPLAGAVPLQEIQAEILDFLDWNTPDDGEFAPTVRIILAASDFSKELTRSVIWLNEQGLDMRCVRLRPHRLSDDRFLLNVEQILPLPEADAYQTSVSKLGQLEKLRISGQQQRRRRFLAQLWQTGLKITRLHENQRPTTQYSSIVVRLRPGISLSYIIRKADSRVELHVQRSERTEGVFHYLLTHRAEIEQAYGRPLKWRERRERRFLRLQEIIEGGYLSPEESWPSIQEKLVDAMIRLDKAIRPFLQQ
;
A
#
# COMPACT_ATOMS: atom_id res chain seq x y z
N MET A 1 11.00 -10.11 19.16
CA MET A 1 11.46 -8.77 19.62
C MET A 1 10.72 -8.46 20.91
N ALA A 2 11.39 -7.97 21.96
CA ALA A 2 10.70 -7.62 23.21
C ALA A 2 10.10 -6.20 23.06
N LEU A 3 8.86 -6.02 23.47
CA LEU A 3 8.17 -4.74 23.50
C LEU A 3 8.18 -4.20 24.94
N PHE A 4 8.50 -2.93 25.11
CA PHE A 4 8.53 -2.27 26.41
C PHE A 4 7.67 -1.01 26.38
N GLU A 5 6.89 -0.81 27.42
CA GLU A 5 6.23 0.45 27.70
C GLU A 5 7.21 1.38 28.41
N LEU A 6 7.38 2.58 27.85
CA LEU A 6 8.23 3.61 28.43
C LEU A 6 7.39 4.51 29.32
N THR A 7 7.64 4.46 30.61
CA THR A 7 7.10 5.42 31.57
C THR A 7 8.15 6.48 31.91
N ASN A 8 7.78 7.55 32.63
CA ASN A 8 8.74 8.59 33.00
C ASN A 8 9.89 8.09 33.89
N GLU A 9 9.75 6.93 34.51
CA GLU A 9 10.72 6.42 35.51
C GLU A 9 11.25 5.02 35.18
N THR A 10 10.52 4.22 34.36
CA THR A 10 10.84 2.81 34.16
C THR A 10 10.52 2.30 32.76
N LEU A 11 11.19 1.20 32.39
CA LEU A 11 10.85 0.36 31.24
C LEU A 11 10.11 -0.87 31.76
N VAL A 12 8.86 -1.02 31.36
CA VAL A 12 8.02 -2.17 31.71
C VAL A 12 7.86 -3.06 30.48
N GLN A 13 8.28 -4.31 30.59
CA GLN A 13 8.09 -5.26 29.49
C GLN A 13 6.61 -5.56 29.31
N VAL A 14 6.12 -5.41 28.07
CA VAL A 14 4.75 -5.77 27.68
C VAL A 14 4.75 -7.23 27.25
N PRO A 15 4.05 -8.12 27.96
CA PRO A 15 4.03 -9.55 27.63
C PRO A 15 3.31 -9.80 26.32
N GLU A 16 3.84 -10.75 25.53
CA GLU A 16 3.17 -11.29 24.36
C GLU A 16 1.97 -12.14 24.83
N THR A 17 0.86 -12.04 24.13
CA THR A 17 -0.34 -12.86 24.34
C THR A 17 -0.68 -13.65 23.07
N ARG A 18 -1.78 -14.39 23.07
CA ARG A 18 -2.21 -15.20 21.92
C ARG A 18 -3.57 -14.73 21.41
N PHE A 19 -3.82 -14.94 20.11
CA PHE A 19 -5.12 -14.68 19.50
C PHE A 19 -6.21 -15.69 19.87
N ASP A 20 -5.85 -16.79 20.55
CA ASP A 20 -6.78 -17.82 21.04
C ASP A 20 -7.42 -17.48 22.41
N SER A 21 -7.06 -16.33 22.99
CA SER A 21 -7.70 -15.82 24.19
C SER A 21 -9.18 -15.47 23.89
N GLU A 22 -10.06 -15.54 24.88
CA GLU A 22 -11.50 -15.26 24.75
C GLU A 22 -11.81 -13.87 24.16
N VAL A 23 -10.82 -12.96 24.10
CA VAL A 23 -10.94 -11.56 23.72
C VAL A 23 -10.55 -11.28 22.26
N LEU A 24 -9.66 -12.11 21.65
CA LEU A 24 -9.16 -11.87 20.27
C LEU A 24 -9.17 -13.19 19.48
N LYS A 25 -10.21 -13.42 18.69
CA LYS A 25 -10.28 -14.53 17.74
C LYS A 25 -9.68 -14.13 16.38
N SER A 26 -9.29 -15.12 15.58
CA SER A 26 -8.76 -14.90 14.22
C SER A 26 -9.71 -14.07 13.34
N LYS A 27 -11.04 -14.29 13.46
CA LYS A 27 -12.05 -13.47 12.76
C LYS A 27 -12.08 -12.01 13.21
N ASP A 28 -11.75 -11.73 14.47
CA ASP A 28 -11.64 -10.34 14.94
C ASP A 28 -10.41 -9.65 14.33
N VAL A 29 -9.31 -10.38 14.19
CA VAL A 29 -8.11 -9.87 13.52
C VAL A 29 -8.39 -9.61 12.04
N GLN A 30 -9.03 -10.53 11.32
CA GLN A 30 -9.43 -10.34 9.93
C GLN A 30 -10.32 -9.11 9.77
N ARG A 31 -11.35 -8.95 10.63
CA ARG A 31 -12.24 -7.78 10.64
C ARG A 31 -11.48 -6.49 10.91
N LEU A 32 -10.52 -6.46 11.84
CA LEU A 32 -9.72 -5.29 12.15
C LEU A 32 -8.77 -4.94 10.99
N LEU A 33 -8.11 -5.93 10.39
CA LEU A 33 -7.28 -5.75 9.20
C LEU A 33 -8.09 -5.23 8.01
N ARG A 34 -9.34 -5.70 7.85
CA ARG A 34 -10.24 -5.15 6.84
C ARG A 34 -10.54 -3.67 7.05
N GLN A 35 -10.74 -3.24 8.30
CA GLN A 35 -11.02 -1.84 8.62
C GLN A 35 -9.82 -0.93 8.33
N ASP A 36 -8.62 -1.43 8.59
CA ASP A 36 -7.36 -0.72 8.32
C ASP A 36 -6.31 -1.67 7.74
N ILE A 37 -6.46 -1.98 6.45
CA ILE A 37 -5.51 -2.84 5.73
C ILE A 37 -4.13 -2.22 5.59
N SER A 38 -4.00 -0.91 5.82
CA SER A 38 -2.73 -0.17 5.76
C SER A 38 -1.73 -0.65 6.81
N VAL A 39 -2.21 -1.35 7.84
CA VAL A 39 -1.38 -2.03 8.84
C VAL A 39 -0.47 -3.09 8.20
N LEU A 40 -0.94 -3.81 7.18
CA LEU A 40 -0.15 -4.80 6.43
C LEU A 40 0.67 -4.15 5.31
N ALA A 41 0.05 -3.27 4.55
CA ALA A 41 0.71 -2.50 3.50
C ALA A 41 -0.13 -1.26 3.15
N SER A 42 0.52 -0.09 3.12
CA SER A 42 -0.16 1.20 2.94
C SER A 42 -0.69 1.45 1.53
N ASP A 43 -0.33 0.59 0.59
CA ASP A 43 -0.73 0.64 -0.82
C ASP A 43 -1.95 -0.24 -1.16
N LEU A 44 -2.62 -0.82 -0.16
CA LEU A 44 -3.73 -1.74 -0.35
C LEU A 44 -5.11 -1.08 -0.19
N LYS A 45 -6.08 -1.63 -0.93
CA LYS A 45 -7.52 -1.44 -0.75
C LYS A 45 -8.20 -2.79 -0.74
N VAL A 46 -9.04 -3.06 0.27
CA VAL A 46 -9.86 -4.26 0.32
C VAL A 46 -10.98 -4.16 -0.71
N LEU A 47 -11.16 -5.21 -1.50
CA LEU A 47 -12.27 -5.40 -2.44
C LEU A 47 -13.37 -6.25 -1.80
N ALA A 48 -13.02 -7.42 -1.26
CA ALA A 48 -13.98 -8.33 -0.66
C ALA A 48 -13.37 -9.13 0.50
N GLU A 49 -14.23 -9.58 1.41
CA GLU A 49 -13.92 -10.51 2.49
C GLU A 49 -14.54 -11.87 2.19
N ASP A 50 -13.89 -12.96 2.65
CA ASP A 50 -14.32 -14.35 2.42
C ASP A 50 -14.65 -14.64 0.94
N TYR A 51 -13.86 -14.08 0.02
CA TYR A 51 -14.10 -14.18 -1.41
C TYR A 51 -13.77 -15.58 -1.94
N GLY A 52 -14.69 -16.18 -2.65
CA GLY A 52 -14.52 -17.46 -3.32
C GLY A 52 -15.87 -18.16 -3.47
N ASN A 53 -16.33 -18.23 -4.71
CA ASN A 53 -17.54 -18.97 -5.09
C ASN A 53 -17.20 -19.87 -6.27
N TRP A 54 -16.12 -20.66 -6.12
CA TRP A 54 -15.67 -21.57 -7.17
C TRP A 54 -16.44 -22.90 -7.07
N GLU A 55 -16.95 -23.39 -8.20
CA GLU A 55 -17.82 -24.57 -8.29
C GLU A 55 -17.21 -25.85 -7.69
N ASP A 56 -15.87 -25.93 -7.65
CA ASP A 56 -15.13 -27.16 -7.28
C ASP A 56 -14.40 -27.12 -5.94
N GLY A 57 -14.62 -26.15 -5.06
CA GLY A 57 -13.84 -26.12 -3.82
C GLY A 57 -14.32 -25.18 -2.72
N ASN A 58 -14.07 -25.58 -1.48
CA ASN A 58 -14.27 -24.76 -0.28
C ASN A 58 -13.12 -23.71 -0.08
N LEU A 59 -12.34 -23.41 -1.13
CA LEU A 59 -11.29 -22.43 -1.04
C LEU A 59 -11.89 -21.02 -1.00
N ARG A 60 -11.43 -20.22 -0.06
CA ARG A 60 -11.82 -18.81 0.08
C ARG A 60 -10.59 -17.99 0.36
N ILE A 61 -10.61 -16.76 -0.11
CA ILE A 61 -9.61 -15.73 0.19
C ILE A 61 -10.13 -14.94 1.37
N ASP A 62 -9.38 -14.89 2.47
CA ASP A 62 -9.80 -14.16 3.67
C ASP A 62 -10.04 -12.68 3.35
N LEU A 63 -9.09 -12.01 2.68
CA LEU A 63 -9.28 -10.66 2.13
C LEU A 63 -8.72 -10.58 0.70
N LEU A 64 -9.58 -10.31 -0.26
CA LEU A 64 -9.19 -9.93 -1.61
C LEU A 64 -8.95 -8.43 -1.65
N CYS A 65 -7.77 -8.03 -2.06
CA CYS A 65 -7.35 -6.63 -2.13
C CYS A 65 -6.82 -6.28 -3.52
N ILE A 66 -6.66 -4.99 -3.74
CA ILE A 66 -5.96 -4.42 -4.89
C ILE A 66 -4.89 -3.44 -4.39
N ASP A 67 -3.73 -3.39 -5.05
CA ASP A 67 -2.70 -2.41 -4.74
C ASP A 67 -2.75 -1.19 -5.67
N LYS A 68 -1.90 -0.20 -5.40
CA LYS A 68 -1.79 1.02 -6.20
C LYS A 68 -1.25 0.81 -7.63
N GLU A 69 -0.70 -0.36 -7.90
CA GLU A 69 -0.21 -0.78 -9.23
C GLU A 69 -1.24 -1.60 -9.99
N ALA A 70 -2.46 -1.67 -9.46
CA ALA A 70 -3.57 -2.49 -9.96
C ALA A 70 -3.30 -4.00 -9.91
N ASN A 71 -2.34 -4.49 -9.10
CA ASN A 71 -2.19 -5.91 -8.86
C ASN A 71 -3.27 -6.39 -7.89
N LEU A 72 -3.82 -7.56 -8.14
CA LEU A 72 -4.64 -8.24 -7.13
C LEU A 72 -3.76 -8.75 -6.00
N VAL A 73 -4.26 -8.62 -4.79
CA VAL A 73 -3.53 -9.03 -3.58
C VAL A 73 -4.40 -9.94 -2.74
N ILE A 74 -3.91 -11.15 -2.49
CA ILE A 74 -4.53 -12.10 -1.57
C ILE A 74 -3.92 -11.89 -0.19
N VAL A 75 -4.76 -11.71 0.81
CA VAL A 75 -4.34 -11.72 2.21
C VAL A 75 -5.00 -12.91 2.89
N GLU A 76 -4.17 -13.82 3.42
CA GLU A 76 -4.58 -14.97 4.22
C GLU A 76 -4.21 -14.73 5.68
N VAL A 77 -5.19 -14.84 6.57
CA VAL A 77 -5.03 -14.56 8.01
C VAL A 77 -5.22 -15.85 8.79
N LYS A 78 -4.14 -16.39 9.37
CA LYS A 78 -4.16 -17.67 10.08
C LYS A 78 -3.59 -17.59 11.49
N GLN A 79 -4.04 -18.54 12.32
CA GLN A 79 -3.39 -18.79 13.61
C GLN A 79 -2.21 -19.76 13.44
N ALA A 80 -1.19 -19.64 14.28
CA ALA A 80 -0.01 -20.50 14.24
C ALA A 80 -0.31 -21.99 14.47
N SER A 81 -1.46 -22.30 15.05
CA SER A 81 -1.91 -23.67 15.36
C SER A 81 -2.64 -24.37 14.21
N ASP A 82 -2.91 -23.67 13.11
CA ASP A 82 -3.60 -24.28 11.96
C ASP A 82 -2.59 -25.07 11.12
N PRO A 83 -2.67 -26.42 11.09
CA PRO A 83 -1.72 -27.27 10.35
C PRO A 83 -1.95 -27.27 8.83
N GLY A 84 -2.79 -26.36 8.32
CA GLY A 84 -3.14 -26.29 6.90
C GLY A 84 -1.95 -25.86 6.03
N TYR A 85 -1.99 -26.25 4.78
CA TYR A 85 -1.07 -25.84 3.71
C TYR A 85 -1.39 -24.39 3.26
N LEU A 86 -1.11 -23.44 4.14
CA LEU A 86 -1.47 -22.02 3.95
C LEU A 86 -0.92 -21.46 2.63
N GLU A 87 0.36 -21.70 2.38
CA GLU A 87 1.04 -21.23 1.16
C GLU A 87 0.47 -21.89 -0.10
N LEU A 88 0.11 -23.17 -0.04
CA LEU A 88 -0.46 -23.89 -1.17
C LEU A 88 -1.88 -23.41 -1.49
N ASN A 89 -2.70 -23.17 -0.46
CA ASN A 89 -4.04 -22.62 -0.63
C ASN A 89 -4.00 -21.22 -1.21
N ALA A 90 -3.11 -20.36 -0.71
CA ALA A 90 -2.91 -19.01 -1.24
C ALA A 90 -2.47 -19.02 -2.71
N VAL A 91 -1.56 -19.95 -3.11
CA VAL A 91 -1.14 -20.12 -4.51
C VAL A 91 -2.31 -20.60 -5.39
N ARG A 92 -3.14 -21.51 -4.90
CA ARG A 92 -4.36 -21.95 -5.62
C ARG A 92 -5.33 -20.78 -5.82
N CYS A 93 -5.59 -20.02 -4.76
CA CYS A 93 -6.42 -18.82 -4.84
C CYS A 93 -5.83 -17.79 -5.85
N ALA A 94 -4.51 -17.60 -5.84
CA ALA A 94 -3.84 -16.72 -6.80
C ALA A 94 -4.03 -17.18 -8.25
N ALA A 95 -3.93 -18.48 -8.50
CA ALA A 95 -4.17 -19.05 -9.83
C ALA A 95 -5.63 -18.81 -10.27
N MET A 96 -6.62 -18.93 -9.38
CA MET A 96 -8.03 -18.72 -9.70
C MET A 96 -8.35 -17.27 -10.07
N ILE A 97 -7.72 -16.28 -9.43
CA ILE A 97 -7.97 -14.86 -9.71
C ILE A 97 -6.99 -14.23 -10.69
N SER A 98 -5.99 -14.98 -11.17
CA SER A 98 -4.93 -14.43 -12.04
C SER A 98 -5.42 -13.89 -13.39
N ALA A 99 -6.59 -14.33 -13.83
CA ALA A 99 -7.24 -13.87 -15.07
C ALA A 99 -8.42 -12.91 -14.80
N MET A 100 -8.61 -12.46 -13.54
CA MET A 100 -9.72 -11.58 -13.18
C MET A 100 -9.60 -10.25 -13.89
N THR A 101 -10.68 -9.81 -14.52
CA THR A 101 -10.80 -8.52 -15.17
C THR A 101 -11.15 -7.41 -14.16
N PHE A 102 -11.01 -6.16 -14.58
CA PHE A 102 -11.43 -5.02 -13.76
C PHE A 102 -12.92 -5.08 -13.40
N GLU A 103 -13.77 -5.47 -14.34
CA GLU A 103 -15.21 -5.61 -14.13
C GLU A 103 -15.53 -6.70 -13.09
N GLU A 104 -14.87 -7.84 -13.17
CA GLU A 104 -15.01 -8.93 -12.19
C GLU A 104 -14.55 -8.50 -10.80
N ALA A 105 -13.50 -7.68 -10.69
CA ALA A 105 -13.08 -7.11 -9.40
C ALA A 105 -14.10 -6.13 -8.82
N VAL A 106 -14.77 -5.34 -9.67
CA VAL A 106 -15.90 -4.48 -9.26
C VAL A 106 -17.06 -5.34 -8.76
N HIS A 107 -17.39 -6.43 -9.47
CA HIS A 107 -18.42 -7.37 -9.03
C HIS A 107 -18.04 -8.08 -7.72
N ALA A 108 -16.80 -8.50 -7.56
CA ALA A 108 -16.32 -9.07 -6.30
C ALA A 108 -16.53 -8.09 -5.13
N ALA A 109 -16.17 -6.82 -5.33
CA ALA A 109 -16.37 -5.78 -4.32
C ALA A 109 -17.85 -5.48 -4.03
N SER A 110 -18.73 -5.61 -5.02
CA SER A 110 -20.18 -5.42 -4.84
C SER A 110 -20.85 -6.57 -4.10
N SER A 111 -20.28 -7.76 -4.25
CA SER A 111 -20.80 -8.99 -3.61
C SER A 111 -20.36 -9.14 -2.16
N ASP A 112 -19.52 -8.24 -1.66
CA ASP A 112 -19.07 -8.23 -0.28
C ASP A 112 -20.24 -7.92 0.67
N PRO A 113 -20.59 -8.82 1.61
CA PRO A 113 -21.72 -8.63 2.52
C PRO A 113 -21.64 -7.32 3.33
N LEU A 114 -20.46 -6.77 3.52
CA LEU A 114 -20.23 -5.54 4.28
C LEU A 114 -20.19 -4.28 3.40
N ALA A 115 -20.22 -4.42 2.07
CA ALA A 115 -20.30 -3.28 1.15
C ALA A 115 -21.66 -2.58 1.21
N GLY A 116 -22.71 -3.26 1.71
CA GLY A 116 -24.08 -2.73 1.71
C GLY A 116 -24.65 -2.64 0.29
N ALA A 117 -25.79 -1.98 0.14
CA ALA A 117 -26.44 -1.76 -1.17
C ALA A 117 -25.81 -0.58 -1.92
N VAL A 118 -24.49 -0.63 -2.19
CA VAL A 118 -23.78 0.40 -2.94
C VAL A 118 -23.92 0.09 -4.45
N PRO A 119 -24.34 1.06 -5.30
CA PRO A 119 -24.41 0.85 -6.74
C PRO A 119 -23.05 0.48 -7.34
N LEU A 120 -23.05 -0.42 -8.35
CA LEU A 120 -21.82 -0.85 -9.04
C LEU A 120 -20.97 0.31 -9.56
N GLN A 121 -21.64 1.36 -10.05
CA GLN A 121 -20.96 2.56 -10.57
C GLN A 121 -20.17 3.30 -9.50
N GLU A 122 -20.66 3.30 -8.26
CA GLU A 122 -19.95 3.92 -7.14
C GLU A 122 -18.74 3.08 -6.73
N ILE A 123 -18.88 1.76 -6.68
CA ILE A 123 -17.78 0.83 -6.40
C ILE A 123 -16.71 0.95 -7.48
N GLN A 124 -17.12 0.96 -8.75
CA GLN A 124 -16.22 1.18 -9.88
C GLN A 124 -15.46 2.50 -9.74
N ALA A 125 -16.20 3.60 -9.48
CA ALA A 125 -15.59 4.91 -9.27
C ALA A 125 -14.62 4.93 -8.10
N GLU A 126 -14.89 4.14 -7.08
CA GLU A 126 -14.01 3.97 -5.92
C GLU A 126 -12.71 3.27 -6.24
N ILE A 127 -12.76 2.20 -7.04
CA ILE A 127 -11.57 1.45 -7.44
C ILE A 127 -10.75 2.31 -8.39
N LEU A 128 -11.38 2.97 -9.36
CA LEU A 128 -10.72 3.90 -10.28
C LEU A 128 -10.01 5.03 -9.53
N ASP A 129 -10.68 5.63 -8.55
CA ASP A 129 -10.07 6.68 -7.73
C ASP A 129 -8.90 6.16 -6.88
N PHE A 130 -9.04 4.95 -6.33
CA PHE A 130 -7.93 4.31 -5.62
C PHE A 130 -6.73 4.08 -6.53
N LEU A 131 -6.95 3.63 -7.77
CA LEU A 131 -5.91 3.42 -8.77
C LEU A 131 -5.42 4.73 -9.41
N ASP A 132 -6.12 5.84 -9.16
CA ASP A 132 -5.92 7.09 -9.87
C ASP A 132 -6.16 6.98 -11.39
N TRP A 133 -7.06 6.11 -11.80
CA TRP A 133 -7.47 5.93 -13.18
C TRP A 133 -8.71 6.76 -13.51
N ASN A 134 -8.82 7.21 -14.77
CA ASN A 134 -10.01 7.91 -15.25
C ASN A 134 -11.03 6.93 -15.84
N THR A 135 -10.55 5.86 -16.46
CA THR A 135 -11.34 4.80 -17.09
C THR A 135 -10.72 3.44 -16.76
N PRO A 136 -11.49 2.35 -16.81
CA PRO A 136 -10.94 1.01 -16.72
C PRO A 136 -9.88 0.77 -17.80
N ASP A 137 -8.82 0.07 -17.43
CA ASP A 137 -7.79 -0.38 -18.35
C ASP A 137 -7.41 -1.82 -18.01
N ASP A 138 -8.05 -2.78 -18.67
CA ASP A 138 -7.82 -4.20 -18.45
C ASP A 138 -6.40 -4.63 -18.85
N GLY A 139 -5.74 -3.90 -19.74
CA GLY A 139 -4.36 -4.16 -20.13
C GLY A 139 -3.35 -3.81 -19.03
N GLU A 140 -3.74 -2.95 -18.10
CA GLU A 140 -2.95 -2.55 -16.93
C GLU A 140 -3.48 -3.17 -15.64
N PHE A 141 -4.65 -3.81 -15.65
CA PHE A 141 -5.27 -4.41 -14.48
C PHE A 141 -4.71 -5.81 -14.22
N ALA A 142 -4.48 -6.14 -12.97
CA ALA A 142 -4.02 -7.45 -12.48
C ALA A 142 -2.81 -8.03 -13.24
N PRO A 143 -1.77 -7.23 -13.56
CA PRO A 143 -0.61 -7.75 -14.28
C PRO A 143 0.13 -8.84 -13.49
N THR A 144 -0.04 -8.86 -12.17
CA THR A 144 0.47 -9.90 -11.27
C THR A 144 -0.49 -10.09 -10.10
N VAL A 145 -0.40 -11.25 -9.44
CA VAL A 145 -1.08 -11.52 -8.17
C VAL A 145 -0.03 -11.56 -7.06
N ARG A 146 -0.25 -10.77 -6.01
CA ARG A 146 0.57 -10.73 -4.80
C ARG A 146 -0.11 -11.52 -3.68
N ILE A 147 0.66 -12.12 -2.81
CA ILE A 147 0.18 -12.93 -1.69
C ILE A 147 0.78 -12.40 -0.39
N ILE A 148 -0.06 -12.13 0.60
CA ILE A 148 0.36 -11.77 1.95
C ILE A 148 -0.18 -12.83 2.90
N LEU A 149 0.72 -13.56 3.54
CA LEU A 149 0.41 -14.49 4.61
C LEU A 149 0.58 -13.75 5.93
N ALA A 150 -0.50 -13.57 6.68
CA ALA A 150 -0.53 -12.89 7.97
C ALA A 150 -0.82 -13.90 9.07
N ALA A 151 0.13 -14.13 9.99
CA ALA A 151 0.00 -15.11 11.06
C ALA A 151 0.77 -14.71 12.31
N SER A 152 0.43 -15.29 13.46
CA SER A 152 1.16 -15.04 14.72
C SER A 152 2.59 -15.58 14.67
N ASP A 153 2.82 -16.69 13.95
CA ASP A 153 4.15 -17.22 13.66
C ASP A 153 4.12 -18.10 12.40
N PHE A 154 5.30 -18.48 11.89
CA PHE A 154 5.45 -19.27 10.68
C PHE A 154 6.43 -20.42 10.91
N SER A 155 6.08 -21.61 10.43
CA SER A 155 6.97 -22.76 10.49
C SER A 155 8.19 -22.57 9.57
N LYS A 156 9.25 -23.34 9.86
CA LYS A 156 10.45 -23.35 9.00
C LYS A 156 10.16 -23.90 7.61
N GLU A 157 9.24 -24.85 7.50
CA GLU A 157 8.81 -25.44 6.24
C GLU A 157 8.10 -24.40 5.39
N LEU A 158 7.13 -23.68 5.96
CA LEU A 158 6.39 -22.63 5.27
C LEU A 158 7.32 -21.50 4.82
N THR A 159 8.21 -21.02 5.69
CA THR A 159 9.15 -19.95 5.31
C THR A 159 10.10 -20.38 4.20
N ARG A 160 10.54 -21.64 4.18
CA ARG A 160 11.33 -22.21 3.07
C ARG A 160 10.55 -22.30 1.77
N SER A 161 9.28 -22.75 1.85
CA SER A 161 8.37 -22.78 0.69
C SER A 161 8.19 -21.38 0.10
N VAL A 162 7.94 -20.38 0.94
CA VAL A 162 7.76 -18.99 0.50
C VAL A 162 9.04 -18.43 -0.14
N ILE A 163 10.21 -18.68 0.44
CA ILE A 163 11.48 -18.26 -0.15
C ILE A 163 11.64 -18.88 -1.55
N TRP A 164 11.43 -20.20 -1.66
CA TRP A 164 11.56 -20.90 -2.94
C TRP A 164 10.53 -20.40 -3.96
N LEU A 165 9.26 -20.19 -3.57
CA LEU A 165 8.22 -19.66 -4.45
C LEU A 165 8.55 -18.23 -4.92
N ASN A 166 9.12 -17.40 -4.07
CA ASN A 166 9.61 -16.07 -4.45
C ASN A 166 10.77 -16.15 -5.45
N GLU A 167 11.67 -17.12 -5.30
CA GLU A 167 12.72 -17.41 -6.29
C GLU A 167 12.14 -17.86 -7.64
N GLN A 168 10.98 -18.54 -7.65
CA GLN A 168 10.25 -18.91 -8.86
C GLN A 168 9.41 -17.74 -9.44
N GLY A 169 9.31 -16.59 -8.76
CA GLY A 169 8.72 -15.37 -9.28
C GLY A 169 7.36 -15.00 -8.75
N LEU A 170 6.87 -15.70 -7.77
CA LEU A 170 5.72 -15.23 -7.04
C LEU A 170 6.13 -14.04 -6.15
N ASP A 171 5.20 -13.12 -5.89
CA ASP A 171 5.36 -12.08 -4.85
C ASP A 171 4.60 -12.54 -3.61
N MET A 172 5.30 -13.24 -2.72
CA MET A 172 4.74 -13.71 -1.47
C MET A 172 5.43 -13.06 -0.28
N ARG A 173 4.63 -12.58 0.67
CA ARG A 173 5.11 -11.95 1.91
C ARG A 173 4.59 -12.69 3.12
N CYS A 174 5.44 -12.82 4.14
CA CYS A 174 5.03 -13.28 5.46
C CYS A 174 5.06 -12.10 6.42
N VAL A 175 3.90 -11.77 6.97
CA VAL A 175 3.73 -10.70 7.96
C VAL A 175 3.33 -11.33 9.29
N ARG A 176 4.19 -11.16 10.29
CA ARG A 176 3.96 -11.66 11.63
C ARG A 176 3.13 -10.66 12.43
N LEU A 177 2.07 -11.17 13.05
CA LEU A 177 1.14 -10.42 13.88
C LEU A 177 1.25 -10.91 15.33
N ARG A 178 1.87 -10.14 16.22
CA ARG A 178 2.01 -10.51 17.62
C ARG A 178 1.22 -9.58 18.52
N PRO A 179 0.15 -10.08 19.16
CA PRO A 179 -0.57 -9.31 20.16
C PRO A 179 0.20 -9.25 21.47
N HIS A 180 0.17 -8.10 22.11
CA HIS A 180 0.71 -7.83 23.42
C HIS A 180 -0.38 -7.23 24.29
N ARG A 181 -0.41 -7.58 25.61
CA ARG A 181 -1.40 -7.08 26.55
C ARG A 181 -0.75 -6.11 27.52
N LEU A 182 -1.26 -4.90 27.58
CA LEU A 182 -0.87 -3.90 28.58
C LEU A 182 -1.48 -4.22 29.95
N SER A 183 -0.94 -3.61 31.00
CA SER A 183 -1.42 -3.78 32.38
C SER A 183 -2.84 -3.27 32.61
N ASP A 184 -3.34 -2.38 31.76
CA ASP A 184 -4.69 -1.82 31.77
C ASP A 184 -5.67 -2.54 30.81
N ASP A 185 -5.37 -3.78 30.43
CA ASP A 185 -6.14 -4.64 29.54
C ASP A 185 -6.29 -4.13 28.10
N ARG A 186 -5.57 -3.11 27.68
CA ARG A 186 -5.44 -2.74 26.27
C ARG A 186 -4.50 -3.69 25.55
N PHE A 187 -4.75 -3.87 24.24
CA PHE A 187 -3.92 -4.71 23.38
C PHE A 187 -3.13 -3.85 22.41
N LEU A 188 -1.88 -4.24 22.20
CA LEU A 188 -1.01 -3.72 21.15
C LEU A 188 -0.78 -4.84 20.15
N LEU A 189 -0.77 -4.51 18.87
CA LEU A 189 -0.41 -5.42 17.79
C LEU A 189 0.95 -5.02 17.24
N ASN A 190 1.95 -5.89 17.41
CA ASN A 190 3.21 -5.75 16.70
C ASN A 190 3.08 -6.41 15.33
N VAL A 191 3.32 -5.63 14.27
CA VAL A 191 3.25 -6.06 12.88
C VAL A 191 4.64 -6.01 12.28
N GLU A 192 5.14 -7.15 11.82
CA GLU A 192 6.52 -7.30 11.34
C GLU A 192 6.54 -8.13 10.06
N GLN A 193 7.01 -7.56 8.96
CA GLN A 193 7.29 -8.36 7.76
C GLN A 193 8.57 -9.17 8.00
N ILE A 194 8.45 -10.49 7.90
CA ILE A 194 9.58 -11.42 8.11
C ILE A 194 10.11 -11.99 6.78
N LEU A 195 9.30 -11.99 5.72
CA LEU A 195 9.72 -12.40 4.38
C LEU A 195 9.01 -11.53 3.31
N PRO A 196 9.74 -11.14 2.24
CA PRO A 196 11.20 -11.09 2.20
C PRO A 196 11.74 -10.19 3.30
N LEU A 197 12.98 -10.42 3.75
CA LEU A 197 13.61 -9.53 4.72
C LEU A 197 13.77 -8.15 4.11
N PRO A 198 13.38 -7.06 4.80
CA PRO A 198 13.49 -5.69 4.26
C PRO A 198 14.92 -5.32 3.81
N GLU A 199 15.93 -5.95 4.40
CA GLU A 199 17.34 -5.74 4.07
C GLU A 199 17.84 -6.64 2.92
N ALA A 200 17.18 -7.79 2.67
CA ALA A 200 17.59 -8.76 1.64
C ALA A 200 17.15 -8.36 0.22
N ASP A 201 16.11 -7.54 0.08
CA ASP A 201 15.69 -6.96 -1.22
C ASP A 201 16.81 -6.14 -1.89
N ALA A 202 17.81 -5.69 -1.11
CA ALA A 202 18.99 -5.00 -1.63
C ALA A 202 20.07 -5.94 -2.20
N TYR A 203 20.02 -7.26 -1.93
CA TYR A 203 21.09 -8.23 -2.25
C TYR A 203 20.68 -9.41 -3.14
N GLN A 204 19.39 -9.58 -3.47
CA GLN A 204 18.98 -10.69 -4.36
C GLN A 204 19.20 -10.35 -5.84
N THR A 205 20.45 -10.45 -6.26
CA THR A 205 20.83 -10.66 -7.64
C THR A 205 21.14 -12.15 -7.85
N SER A 206 20.46 -12.73 -8.83
CA SER A 206 20.76 -13.98 -9.55
C SER A 206 20.08 -15.28 -9.12
N VAL A 207 19.53 -15.88 -10.12
CA VAL A 207 19.48 -17.23 -10.68
C VAL A 207 18.08 -17.81 -10.92
N SER A 208 17.61 -17.82 -12.16
CA SER A 208 17.20 -18.99 -12.97
C SER A 208 16.58 -18.61 -14.33
N LYS A 209 16.83 -19.40 -15.36
CA LYS A 209 16.84 -18.99 -16.78
C LYS A 209 15.55 -19.12 -17.61
N LEU A 210 14.44 -19.63 -17.13
CA LEU A 210 13.21 -19.82 -17.95
C LEU A 210 11.94 -19.10 -17.42
N GLY A 211 11.83 -18.83 -16.12
CA GLY A 211 10.92 -17.80 -15.59
C GLY A 211 11.45 -16.38 -15.83
N GLN A 212 12.66 -16.29 -16.44
CA GLN A 212 13.39 -15.03 -16.62
C GLN A 212 12.82 -14.10 -17.68
N LEU A 213 12.13 -14.59 -18.72
CA LEU A 213 11.66 -13.71 -19.79
C LEU A 213 10.40 -12.94 -19.42
N GLU A 214 9.49 -13.54 -18.68
CA GLU A 214 8.32 -12.86 -18.12
C GLU A 214 8.69 -12.08 -16.82
N LYS A 215 9.51 -12.67 -15.97
CA LYS A 215 10.19 -11.98 -14.87
C LYS A 215 11.05 -10.81 -15.34
N LEU A 216 11.77 -10.95 -16.46
CA LEU A 216 12.56 -9.88 -17.06
C LEU A 216 11.69 -8.70 -17.54
N ARG A 217 10.45 -8.94 -17.96
CA ARG A 217 9.54 -7.89 -18.37
C ARG A 217 8.95 -7.16 -17.16
N ILE A 218 8.47 -7.87 -16.13
CA ILE A 218 7.92 -7.31 -14.90
C ILE A 218 9.04 -6.80 -13.99
N SER A 219 10.12 -7.54 -13.80
CA SER A 219 11.30 -7.10 -13.06
C SER A 219 12.01 -5.94 -13.77
N GLY A 220 11.99 -5.91 -15.10
CA GLY A 220 12.51 -4.81 -15.90
C GLY A 220 11.74 -3.50 -15.66
N GLN A 221 10.43 -3.54 -15.60
CA GLN A 221 9.61 -2.37 -15.30
C GLN A 221 9.76 -1.93 -13.84
N GLN A 222 9.71 -2.86 -12.89
CA GLN A 222 9.93 -2.57 -11.48
C GLN A 222 11.35 -2.04 -11.23
N GLN A 223 12.35 -2.65 -11.85
CA GLN A 223 13.73 -2.18 -11.74
C GLN A 223 13.90 -0.79 -12.38
N ARG A 224 13.25 -0.54 -13.51
CA ARG A 224 13.25 0.77 -14.17
C ARG A 224 12.57 1.83 -13.29
N ARG A 225 11.45 1.51 -12.67
CA ARG A 225 10.76 2.37 -11.71
C ARG A 225 11.61 2.65 -10.47
N ARG A 226 12.24 1.62 -9.89
CA ARG A 226 13.18 1.78 -8.77
C ARG A 226 14.35 2.70 -9.14
N ARG A 227 14.91 2.54 -10.34
CA ARG A 227 15.96 3.45 -10.84
C ARG A 227 15.47 4.87 -10.99
N PHE A 228 14.28 5.07 -11.55
CA PHE A 228 13.68 6.41 -11.67
C PHE A 228 13.48 7.06 -10.30
N LEU A 229 12.93 6.35 -9.33
CA LEU A 229 12.71 6.83 -7.96
C LEU A 229 14.04 7.15 -7.25
N ALA A 230 15.04 6.29 -7.39
CA ALA A 230 16.35 6.52 -6.79
C ALA A 230 17.03 7.78 -7.37
N GLN A 231 16.93 8.00 -8.68
CA GLN A 231 17.44 9.20 -9.33
C GLN A 231 16.64 10.44 -8.93
N LEU A 232 15.30 10.37 -8.88
CA LEU A 232 14.44 11.45 -8.43
C LEU A 232 14.81 11.88 -7.00
N TRP A 233 15.00 10.91 -6.11
CA TRP A 233 15.42 11.22 -4.74
C TRP A 233 16.80 11.90 -4.69
N GLN A 234 17.79 11.42 -5.45
CA GLN A 234 19.10 12.05 -5.56
C GLN A 234 19.02 13.47 -6.13
N THR A 235 18.18 13.69 -7.14
CA THR A 235 17.90 15.01 -7.69
C THR A 235 17.28 15.92 -6.64
N GLY A 236 16.31 15.40 -5.89
CA GLY A 236 15.67 16.12 -4.79
C GLY A 236 16.65 16.55 -3.70
N LEU A 237 17.55 15.66 -3.26
CA LEU A 237 18.56 15.97 -2.24
C LEU A 237 19.51 17.12 -2.63
N LYS A 238 19.79 17.28 -3.93
CA LYS A 238 20.64 18.37 -4.43
C LYS A 238 19.94 19.73 -4.42
N ILE A 239 18.61 19.73 -4.52
CA ILE A 239 17.82 20.94 -4.75
C ILE A 239 17.10 21.40 -3.47
N THR A 240 16.69 20.45 -2.60
CA THR A 240 15.85 20.75 -1.44
C THR A 240 16.17 19.86 -0.24
N ARG A 241 15.98 20.41 0.97
CA ARG A 241 16.10 19.67 2.22
C ARG A 241 14.85 18.83 2.58
N LEU A 242 13.78 18.92 1.81
CA LEU A 242 12.54 18.19 2.05
C LEU A 242 12.75 16.67 2.10
N HIS A 243 13.82 16.17 1.50
CA HIS A 243 14.13 14.75 1.36
C HIS A 243 15.21 14.24 2.34
N GLU A 244 15.83 15.10 3.16
CA GLU A 244 16.99 14.72 4.00
C GLU A 244 16.69 13.59 4.99
N ASN A 245 15.45 13.52 5.50
CA ASN A 245 15.02 12.53 6.50
C ASN A 245 14.19 11.38 5.91
N GLN A 246 14.11 11.26 4.58
CA GLN A 246 13.21 10.35 3.90
C GLN A 246 14.00 9.53 2.89
N ARG A 247 14.23 8.25 3.17
CA ARG A 247 14.78 7.35 2.16
C ARG A 247 13.63 6.72 1.36
N PRO A 248 13.73 6.64 0.02
CA PRO A 248 12.79 5.84 -0.74
C PRO A 248 12.90 4.41 -0.22
N THR A 249 11.81 3.87 0.29
CA THR A 249 11.76 2.45 0.58
C THR A 249 11.67 1.72 -0.76
N THR A 250 12.51 0.73 -0.96
CA THR A 250 12.59 -0.07 -2.19
C THR A 250 11.29 -0.81 -2.53
N GLN A 251 10.33 -0.79 -1.61
CA GLN A 251 9.03 -1.46 -1.70
C GLN A 251 7.89 -0.59 -2.23
N TYR A 252 8.04 0.75 -2.25
CA TYR A 252 6.93 1.65 -2.57
C TYR A 252 7.12 2.35 -3.90
N SER A 253 6.01 2.54 -4.57
CA SER A 253 5.87 3.27 -5.82
C SER A 253 5.97 4.79 -5.67
N SER A 254 6.17 5.28 -4.44
CA SER A 254 6.12 6.70 -4.10
C SER A 254 7.21 7.10 -3.09
N ILE A 255 7.61 8.36 -3.13
CA ILE A 255 8.41 9.00 -2.08
C ILE A 255 7.46 9.89 -1.30
N VAL A 256 7.32 9.63 0.00
CA VAL A 256 6.38 10.32 0.89
C VAL A 256 7.12 11.22 1.86
N VAL A 257 6.79 12.51 1.89
CA VAL A 257 7.28 13.49 2.86
C VAL A 257 6.18 13.77 3.88
N ARG A 258 6.33 13.31 5.10
CA ARG A 258 5.36 13.57 6.18
C ARG A 258 5.52 14.99 6.69
N LEU A 259 4.44 15.78 6.63
CA LEU A 259 4.39 17.14 7.18
C LEU A 259 3.90 17.14 8.62
N ARG A 260 2.81 16.39 8.88
CA ARG A 260 2.18 16.19 10.19
C ARG A 260 1.48 14.82 10.21
N PRO A 261 1.06 14.32 11.39
CA PRO A 261 0.19 13.14 11.45
C PRO A 261 -1.05 13.32 10.56
N GLY A 262 -1.26 12.39 9.62
CA GLY A 262 -2.37 12.43 8.66
C GLY A 262 -2.20 13.40 7.48
N ILE A 263 -1.08 14.11 7.35
CA ILE A 263 -0.80 15.06 6.25
C ILE A 263 0.57 14.76 5.65
N SER A 264 0.60 14.49 4.36
CA SER A 264 1.83 14.15 3.64
C SER A 264 1.85 14.71 2.23
N LEU A 265 3.04 15.00 1.74
CA LEU A 265 3.33 15.23 0.32
C LEU A 265 3.92 13.95 -0.28
N SER A 266 3.60 13.65 -1.53
CA SER A 266 4.07 12.44 -2.18
C SER A 266 4.42 12.68 -3.65
N TYR A 267 5.48 12.01 -4.11
CA TYR A 267 5.66 11.76 -5.54
C TYR A 267 5.02 10.42 -5.88
N ILE A 268 4.14 10.39 -6.84
CA ILE A 268 3.53 9.18 -7.38
C ILE A 268 4.04 9.03 -8.81
N ILE A 269 4.80 7.95 -9.04
CA ILE A 269 5.46 7.71 -10.33
C ILE A 269 4.74 6.58 -11.03
N ARG A 270 4.18 6.86 -12.20
CA ARG A 270 3.44 5.92 -13.04
C ARG A 270 4.21 5.63 -14.34
N LYS A 271 3.62 4.81 -15.19
CA LYS A 271 4.23 4.39 -16.47
C LYS A 271 4.46 5.58 -17.40
N ALA A 272 3.41 6.36 -17.67
CA ALA A 272 3.40 7.43 -18.68
C ALA A 272 3.24 8.84 -18.08
N ASP A 273 2.75 8.96 -16.85
CA ASP A 273 2.63 10.21 -16.12
C ASP A 273 3.21 10.08 -14.70
N SER A 274 3.47 11.20 -14.08
CA SER A 274 3.89 11.28 -12.70
C SER A 274 3.17 12.45 -12.04
N ARG A 275 3.11 12.45 -10.71
CA ARG A 275 2.42 13.54 -10.02
C ARG A 275 3.05 13.87 -8.68
N VAL A 276 2.80 15.08 -8.26
CA VAL A 276 3.04 15.56 -6.90
C VAL A 276 1.69 15.78 -6.25
N GLU A 277 1.49 15.22 -5.07
CA GLU A 277 0.23 15.40 -4.36
C GLU A 277 0.42 15.71 -2.88
N LEU A 278 -0.48 16.55 -2.33
CA LEU A 278 -0.76 16.62 -0.91
C LEU A 278 -1.90 15.65 -0.62
N HIS A 279 -1.69 14.81 0.36
CA HIS A 279 -2.72 13.93 0.92
C HIS A 279 -3.03 14.37 2.36
N VAL A 280 -4.29 14.67 2.64
CA VAL A 280 -4.81 14.96 3.97
C VAL A 280 -5.82 13.88 4.31
N GLN A 281 -5.48 13.02 5.26
CA GLN A 281 -6.39 12.04 5.81
C GLN A 281 -7.27 12.73 6.86
N ARG A 282 -8.59 12.65 6.68
CA ARG A 282 -9.56 13.24 7.60
C ARG A 282 -9.65 12.42 8.89
N SER A 283 -9.41 13.08 10.00
CA SER A 283 -9.53 12.55 11.35
C SER A 283 -9.95 13.70 12.28
N GLU A 284 -10.27 13.42 13.52
CA GLU A 284 -10.54 14.47 14.52
C GLU A 284 -9.40 15.51 14.59
N ARG A 285 -8.15 15.06 14.40
CA ARG A 285 -6.97 15.93 14.46
C ARG A 285 -6.74 16.77 13.21
N THR A 286 -7.26 16.34 12.07
CA THR A 286 -7.03 16.99 10.76
C THR A 286 -8.27 17.64 10.18
N GLU A 287 -9.44 17.51 10.84
CA GLU A 287 -10.71 18.05 10.37
C GLU A 287 -10.68 19.56 10.12
N GLY A 288 -10.12 20.32 11.07
CA GLY A 288 -9.96 21.76 10.92
C GLY A 288 -9.09 22.13 9.73
N VAL A 289 -7.96 21.44 9.56
CA VAL A 289 -7.05 21.65 8.43
C VAL A 289 -7.72 21.31 7.10
N PHE A 290 -8.47 20.20 7.06
CA PHE A 290 -9.21 19.79 5.87
C PHE A 290 -10.15 20.87 5.37
N HIS A 291 -11.03 21.40 6.23
CA HIS A 291 -11.96 22.47 5.89
C HIS A 291 -11.25 23.77 5.57
N TYR A 292 -10.20 24.09 6.31
CA TYR A 292 -9.43 25.31 6.10
C TYR A 292 -8.76 25.33 4.73
N LEU A 293 -8.17 24.21 4.29
CA LEU A 293 -7.59 24.12 2.96
C LEU A 293 -8.64 24.27 1.85
N LEU A 294 -9.84 23.70 2.03
CA LEU A 294 -10.91 23.82 1.04
C LEU A 294 -11.41 25.26 0.89
N THR A 295 -11.55 25.98 2.02
CA THR A 295 -12.01 27.38 1.98
C THR A 295 -10.97 28.34 1.39
N HIS A 296 -9.67 28.00 1.49
CA HIS A 296 -8.56 28.82 0.97
C HIS A 296 -8.00 28.32 -0.37
N ARG A 297 -8.80 27.55 -1.11
CA ARG A 297 -8.38 26.96 -2.41
C ARG A 297 -7.78 27.98 -3.36
N ALA A 298 -8.44 29.13 -3.55
CA ALA A 298 -7.98 30.16 -4.49
C ALA A 298 -6.63 30.77 -4.07
N GLU A 299 -6.41 30.99 -2.79
CA GLU A 299 -5.17 31.52 -2.23
C GLU A 299 -4.02 30.51 -2.39
N ILE A 300 -4.30 29.22 -2.15
CA ILE A 300 -3.34 28.12 -2.34
C ILE A 300 -2.92 28.02 -3.81
N GLU A 301 -3.88 28.01 -4.75
CA GLU A 301 -3.58 27.96 -6.18
C GLU A 301 -2.82 29.21 -6.65
N GLN A 302 -3.12 30.39 -6.12
CA GLN A 302 -2.37 31.62 -6.37
C GLN A 302 -0.92 31.51 -5.84
N ALA A 303 -0.73 31.02 -4.61
CA ALA A 303 0.59 30.81 -4.03
C ALA A 303 1.40 29.72 -4.78
N TYR A 304 0.70 28.71 -5.28
CA TYR A 304 1.29 27.67 -6.11
C TYR A 304 1.67 28.15 -7.52
N GLY A 305 0.98 29.15 -8.05
CA GLY A 305 1.24 29.80 -9.34
C GLY A 305 0.48 29.19 -10.51
N ARG A 306 -0.34 28.15 -10.31
CA ARG A 306 -1.20 27.53 -11.33
C ARG A 306 -2.34 26.74 -10.69
N PRO A 307 -3.41 26.39 -11.44
CA PRO A 307 -4.50 25.57 -10.94
C PRO A 307 -4.00 24.18 -10.52
N LEU A 308 -4.55 23.68 -9.41
CA LEU A 308 -4.31 22.33 -8.91
C LEU A 308 -5.55 21.47 -9.11
N LYS A 309 -5.36 20.17 -9.26
CA LYS A 309 -6.46 19.22 -9.30
C LYS A 309 -6.85 18.86 -7.88
N TRP A 310 -8.01 19.31 -7.43
CA TRP A 310 -8.57 19.01 -6.13
C TRP A 310 -9.46 17.79 -6.22
N ARG A 311 -9.24 16.81 -5.33
CA ARG A 311 -10.10 15.66 -5.16
C ARG A 311 -10.51 15.60 -3.70
N GLU A 312 -11.78 15.88 -3.44
CA GLU A 312 -12.43 15.72 -2.16
C GLU A 312 -13.38 14.52 -2.22
N ARG A 313 -13.30 13.63 -1.23
CA ARG A 313 -14.33 12.63 -0.99
C ARG A 313 -14.79 12.72 0.46
N ARG A 314 -15.97 13.30 0.66
CA ARG A 314 -16.59 13.47 1.98
C ARG A 314 -16.81 12.14 2.68
N GLU A 315 -17.23 11.11 1.94
CA GLU A 315 -17.49 9.76 2.46
C GLU A 315 -16.22 9.00 2.86
N ARG A 316 -15.07 9.29 2.22
CA ARG A 316 -13.79 8.62 2.45
C ARG A 316 -12.79 9.40 3.28
N ARG A 317 -13.20 10.50 3.83
CA ARG A 317 -12.40 11.25 4.79
C ARG A 317 -11.00 11.61 4.29
N PHE A 318 -10.82 12.00 3.02
CA PHE A 318 -9.55 12.55 2.54
C PHE A 318 -9.71 13.73 1.59
N LEU A 319 -8.68 14.56 1.53
CA LEU A 319 -8.48 15.61 0.55
C LEU A 319 -7.16 15.37 -0.15
N ARG A 320 -7.16 15.48 -1.48
CA ARG A 320 -5.93 15.46 -2.30
C ARG A 320 -5.86 16.71 -3.17
N LEU A 321 -4.69 17.32 -3.18
CA LEU A 321 -4.31 18.36 -4.11
C LEU A 321 -3.15 17.83 -4.95
N GLN A 322 -3.28 17.88 -6.28
CA GLN A 322 -2.27 17.27 -7.13
C GLN A 322 -1.97 18.11 -8.37
N GLU A 323 -0.71 18.08 -8.79
CA GLU A 323 -0.27 18.44 -10.14
C GLU A 323 0.17 17.17 -10.86
N ILE A 324 -0.32 16.99 -12.11
CA ILE A 324 0.07 15.89 -12.99
C ILE A 324 1.14 16.40 -13.93
N ILE A 325 2.23 15.67 -14.02
CA ILE A 325 3.38 15.96 -14.85
C ILE A 325 3.49 14.86 -15.91
N GLU A 326 3.51 15.24 -17.17
CA GLU A 326 3.69 14.30 -18.27
C GLU A 326 5.07 13.63 -18.18
N GLY A 327 5.09 12.31 -18.37
CA GLY A 327 6.25 11.46 -18.27
C GLY A 327 6.31 10.65 -16.98
N GLY A 328 6.71 9.40 -17.14
CA GLY A 328 6.82 8.42 -16.07
C GLY A 328 8.06 7.54 -16.24
N TYR A 329 8.12 6.43 -15.50
CA TYR A 329 9.29 5.57 -15.51
C TYR A 329 9.49 4.78 -16.82
N LEU A 330 8.46 4.70 -17.70
CA LEU A 330 8.61 4.14 -19.04
C LEU A 330 8.98 5.17 -20.11
N SER A 331 9.02 6.46 -19.80
CA SER A 331 9.55 7.47 -20.70
C SER A 331 11.01 7.17 -21.05
N PRO A 332 11.51 7.63 -22.22
CA PRO A 332 12.93 7.50 -22.57
C PRO A 332 13.83 7.97 -21.43
N GLU A 333 14.88 7.21 -21.11
CA GLU A 333 15.75 7.52 -19.95
C GLU A 333 16.44 8.89 -20.07
N GLU A 334 16.67 9.33 -21.30
CA GLU A 334 17.23 10.66 -21.59
C GLU A 334 16.29 11.80 -21.15
N SER A 335 14.99 11.55 -21.08
CA SER A 335 13.98 12.52 -20.62
C SER A 335 13.80 12.55 -19.10
N TRP A 336 14.28 11.52 -18.38
CA TRP A 336 14.11 11.41 -16.94
C TRP A 336 14.61 12.62 -16.15
N PRO A 337 15.82 13.17 -16.42
CA PRO A 337 16.29 14.34 -15.68
C PRO A 337 15.31 15.51 -15.74
N SER A 338 14.78 15.82 -16.93
CA SER A 338 13.82 16.91 -17.11
C SER A 338 12.49 16.65 -16.39
N ILE A 339 11.99 15.40 -16.40
CA ILE A 339 10.78 15.01 -15.68
C ILE A 339 11.01 15.14 -14.17
N GLN A 340 12.14 14.65 -13.68
CA GLN A 340 12.50 14.68 -12.26
C GLN A 340 12.69 16.11 -11.74
N GLU A 341 13.30 17.00 -12.52
CA GLU A 341 13.42 18.42 -12.17
C GLU A 341 12.05 19.08 -12.04
N LYS A 342 11.13 18.81 -12.99
CA LYS A 342 9.75 19.32 -12.93
C LYS A 342 9.02 18.80 -11.70
N LEU A 343 9.20 17.51 -11.35
CA LEU A 343 8.61 16.91 -10.16
C LEU A 343 9.14 17.57 -8.88
N VAL A 344 10.45 17.78 -8.77
CA VAL A 344 11.07 18.42 -7.60
C VAL A 344 10.62 19.88 -7.48
N ASP A 345 10.57 20.63 -8.59
CA ASP A 345 10.06 22.01 -8.60
C ASP A 345 8.59 22.07 -8.15
N ALA A 346 7.75 21.19 -8.69
CA ALA A 346 6.34 21.09 -8.29
C ALA A 346 6.18 20.77 -6.80
N MET A 347 7.00 19.85 -6.26
CA MET A 347 7.00 19.50 -4.84
C MET A 347 7.37 20.70 -3.96
N ILE A 348 8.42 21.44 -4.33
CA ILE A 348 8.86 22.62 -3.58
C ILE A 348 7.79 23.70 -3.60
N ARG A 349 7.17 23.95 -4.77
CA ARG A 349 6.07 24.91 -4.90
C ARG A 349 4.87 24.52 -4.05
N LEU A 350 4.50 23.21 -4.07
CA LEU A 350 3.38 22.70 -3.31
C LEU A 350 3.66 22.82 -1.81
N ASP A 351 4.85 22.45 -1.35
CA ASP A 351 5.24 22.60 0.05
C ASP A 351 5.16 24.07 0.49
N LYS A 352 5.70 25.00 -0.29
CA LYS A 352 5.65 26.44 0.02
C LYS A 352 4.23 26.99 0.04
N ALA A 353 3.39 26.58 -0.90
CA ALA A 353 2.00 27.03 -0.99
C ALA A 353 1.15 26.52 0.17
N ILE A 354 1.42 25.33 0.68
CA ILE A 354 0.59 24.68 1.71
C ILE A 354 1.05 25.02 3.13
N ARG A 355 2.35 25.17 3.40
CA ARG A 355 2.88 25.40 4.78
C ARG A 355 2.18 26.48 5.58
N PRO A 356 1.86 27.68 5.03
CA PRO A 356 1.16 28.72 5.77
C PRO A 356 -0.20 28.27 6.30
N PHE A 357 -0.88 27.38 5.57
CA PHE A 357 -2.21 26.89 5.89
C PHE A 357 -2.20 25.65 6.82
N LEU A 358 -1.04 25.12 7.15
CA LEU A 358 -0.88 24.01 8.08
C LEU A 358 -0.54 24.45 9.50
N GLN A 359 -0.31 25.72 9.76
CA GLN A 359 0.18 26.21 11.05
C GLN A 359 -0.93 26.48 12.09
N GLN A 360 -2.18 26.14 11.77
CA GLN A 360 -3.31 26.27 12.69
C GLN A 360 -3.62 24.98 13.43
#